data_8d79b544754a8ccfaa1b83c77c5ae05e
#
_entry.id   8d79b544754a8ccfaa1b83c77c5ae05e
#
_cell.length_a   1.000
_cell.length_b   1.000
_cell.length_c   1.000
_cell.angle_alpha   90.00
_cell.angle_beta   90.00
_cell.angle_gamma   90.00
#
_symmetry.space_group_name_H-M   'P 1'
#
loop_
_entity.id
_entity.type
_entity.pdbx_description
1 polymer ?
#
loop_
_entity_poly.entity_id
_entity_poly.type
_entity_poly.pdbx_seq_one_letter_code
_entity_poly.pdbx_strand_id
1 'polypeptide(L)'
;MKRLFLALSTLLCITSVSAGNSEYVNPFIGTSNFGATHPGAQYPNGLASVSPFNVAFGGDTNPTKKDDSWNSRGYIYENGYLTGFSHLNLSGVGCPEAGVLLLMPTAGKLMLEAEKYGSTYSNEQAKPGYYQAFLDKYKIKAEVTSTLRTGLSRFTF
;
A
#
# COMPACT_ATOMS: atom_id res chain seq x y z
N MET A 1 -22.18 -4.96 51.82
CA MET A 1 -22.73 -5.50 50.56
C MET A 1 -23.22 -4.43 49.59
N LYS A 2 -23.61 -3.22 49.97
CA LYS A 2 -24.08 -2.18 49.01
C LYS A 2 -22.99 -1.45 48.22
N ARG A 3 -21.72 -1.55 48.60
CA ARG A 3 -20.60 -0.86 47.93
C ARG A 3 -19.95 -1.68 46.80
N LEU A 4 -20.26 -2.96 46.71
CA LEU A 4 -19.73 -3.84 45.67
C LEU A 4 -20.52 -3.76 44.36
N PHE A 5 -21.78 -3.37 44.42
CA PHE A 5 -22.63 -3.20 43.24
C PHE A 5 -22.38 -1.92 42.45
N LEU A 6 -21.80 -0.88 43.09
CA LEU A 6 -21.52 0.37 42.40
C LEU A 6 -20.23 0.33 41.56
N ALA A 7 -19.30 -0.57 41.89
CA ALA A 7 -18.06 -0.73 41.13
C ALA A 7 -18.22 -1.56 39.84
N LEU A 8 -19.27 -2.39 39.77
CA LEU A 8 -19.51 -3.22 38.59
C LEU A 8 -20.30 -2.50 37.49
N SER A 9 -21.01 -1.43 37.83
CA SER A 9 -21.79 -0.67 36.84
C SER A 9 -20.95 0.34 36.04
N THR A 10 -19.76 0.69 36.51
CA THR A 10 -18.85 1.62 35.80
C THR A 10 -17.95 0.95 34.78
N LEU A 11 -17.88 -0.38 34.75
CA LEU A 11 -17.02 -1.12 33.82
C LEU A 11 -17.72 -1.49 32.50
N LEU A 12 -19.01 -1.19 32.35
CA LEU A 12 -19.79 -1.58 31.15
C LEU A 12 -19.99 -0.46 30.13
N CYS A 13 -19.32 0.69 30.28
CA CYS A 13 -19.48 1.84 29.37
C CYS A 13 -18.31 2.12 28.45
N ILE A 14 -17.43 1.15 28.18
CA ILE A 14 -16.30 1.38 27.29
C ILE A 14 -16.28 0.32 26.19
N THR A 15 -17.28 0.31 25.30
CA THR A 15 -17.12 -0.28 23.97
C THR A 15 -18.20 0.20 23.00
N SER A 16 -18.34 1.48 22.82
CA SER A 16 -18.76 1.96 21.51
C SER A 16 -17.51 2.37 20.75
N VAL A 17 -16.75 1.40 20.30
CA VAL A 17 -15.88 1.63 19.14
C VAL A 17 -16.84 1.96 18.02
N SER A 18 -17.02 3.25 17.75
CA SER A 18 -17.64 3.71 16.53
C SER A 18 -16.87 3.04 15.40
N ALA A 19 -17.46 2.08 14.74
CA ALA A 19 -16.99 1.60 13.45
C ALA A 19 -16.98 2.84 12.56
N GLY A 20 -15.80 3.43 12.39
CA GLY A 20 -15.66 4.65 11.60
C GLY A 20 -16.09 4.34 10.17
N ASN A 21 -16.54 5.35 9.43
CA ASN A 21 -16.95 5.26 8.02
C ASN A 21 -15.81 4.81 7.07
N SER A 22 -14.71 4.28 7.60
CA SER A 22 -13.57 3.80 6.85
C SER A 22 -13.87 2.63 5.91
N GLU A 23 -14.92 1.85 6.20
CA GLU A 23 -15.38 0.75 5.33
C GLU A 23 -15.98 1.25 4.01
N TYR A 24 -16.45 2.49 3.95
CA TYR A 24 -16.98 3.12 2.74
C TYR A 24 -15.90 3.78 1.88
N VAL A 25 -14.65 3.80 2.32
CA VAL A 25 -13.56 4.40 1.58
C VAL A 25 -12.92 3.36 0.66
N ASN A 26 -12.91 3.65 -0.65
CA ASN A 26 -12.22 2.84 -1.63
C ASN A 26 -10.90 3.54 -2.05
N PRO A 27 -9.73 3.07 -1.56
CA PRO A 27 -8.44 3.67 -1.89
C PRO A 27 -8.01 3.52 -3.36
N PHE A 28 -8.70 2.70 -4.15
CA PHE A 28 -8.40 2.55 -5.58
C PHE A 28 -9.02 3.66 -6.45
N ILE A 29 -9.87 4.52 -5.89
CA ILE A 29 -10.41 5.68 -6.63
C ILE A 29 -9.27 6.60 -7.05
N GLY A 30 -9.22 6.93 -8.35
CA GLY A 30 -8.19 7.79 -8.93
C GLY A 30 -6.87 7.09 -9.26
N THR A 31 -6.79 5.76 -9.18
CA THR A 31 -5.58 5.00 -9.53
C THR A 31 -5.56 4.53 -10.98
N SER A 32 -6.64 4.73 -11.73
CA SER A 32 -6.80 4.35 -13.14
C SER A 32 -6.67 5.55 -14.08
N ASN A 33 -6.47 5.28 -15.34
CA ASN A 33 -6.42 6.28 -16.43
C ASN A 33 -5.43 7.41 -16.11
N PHE A 34 -5.91 8.66 -16.12
CA PHE A 34 -5.12 9.84 -15.78
C PHE A 34 -5.16 10.19 -14.28
N GLY A 35 -5.80 9.39 -13.46
CA GLY A 35 -5.73 9.55 -12.02
C GLY A 35 -4.30 9.34 -11.53
N ALA A 36 -3.86 10.12 -10.56
CA ALA A 36 -2.50 10.07 -10.04
C ALA A 36 -2.52 9.86 -8.51
N THR A 37 -3.40 8.98 -8.04
CA THR A 37 -3.46 8.54 -6.65
C THR A 37 -2.83 7.16 -6.51
N HIS A 38 -2.65 6.71 -5.28
CA HIS A 38 -2.15 5.38 -4.97
C HIS A 38 -2.98 4.72 -3.85
N PRO A 39 -3.12 3.38 -3.85
CA PRO A 39 -3.92 2.66 -2.86
C PRO A 39 -3.16 2.38 -1.57
N GLY A 40 -1.94 2.89 -1.44
CA GLY A 40 -1.04 2.59 -0.33
C GLY A 40 -1.52 3.11 1.01
N ALA A 41 -0.89 2.60 2.05
CA ALA A 41 -1.15 2.99 3.42
C ALA A 41 -0.55 4.36 3.73
N GLN A 42 -1.40 5.29 4.17
CA GLN A 42 -0.98 6.62 4.62
C GLN A 42 -1.76 7.02 5.87
N TYR A 43 -1.06 7.54 6.86
CA TYR A 43 -1.68 8.22 7.99
C TYR A 43 -2.14 9.62 7.56
N PRO A 44 -3.31 10.11 7.97
CA PRO A 44 -3.78 11.44 7.59
C PRO A 44 -2.72 12.52 7.89
N ASN A 45 -2.36 13.30 6.87
CA ASN A 45 -1.28 14.31 6.92
C ASN A 45 0.09 13.75 7.33
N GLY A 46 0.30 12.44 7.19
CA GLY A 46 1.58 11.79 7.46
C GLY A 46 2.59 12.00 6.34
N LEU A 47 3.87 12.07 6.71
CA LEU A 47 4.98 12.10 5.77
C LEU A 47 5.18 10.72 5.13
N ALA A 48 5.11 9.66 5.92
CA ALA A 48 5.30 8.30 5.43
C ALA A 48 4.03 7.79 4.76
N SER A 49 4.19 7.32 3.51
CA SER A 49 3.16 6.58 2.78
C SER A 49 3.81 5.36 2.14
N VAL A 50 3.30 4.16 2.42
CA VAL A 50 3.82 2.93 1.82
C VAL A 50 2.84 2.44 0.77
N SER A 51 3.27 2.40 -0.48
CA SER A 51 2.42 2.06 -1.61
C SER A 51 3.03 0.98 -2.48
N PRO A 52 2.21 0.09 -3.07
CA PRO A 52 2.69 -0.75 -4.16
C PRO A 52 3.24 0.13 -5.28
N PHE A 53 4.31 -0.36 -5.90
CA PHE A 53 4.95 0.28 -7.02
C PHE A 53 4.93 -0.68 -8.21
N ASN A 54 4.17 -0.35 -9.23
CA ASN A 54 3.99 -1.17 -10.42
C ASN A 54 4.29 -0.44 -11.72
N VAL A 55 5.04 0.65 -11.61
CA VAL A 55 5.57 1.44 -12.72
C VAL A 55 7.08 1.45 -12.59
N ALA A 56 7.81 1.29 -13.68
CA ALA A 56 9.27 1.32 -13.64
C ALA A 56 9.81 2.74 -13.78
N PHE A 57 10.90 3.00 -13.10
CA PHE A 57 11.68 4.21 -13.32
C PHE A 57 12.22 4.26 -14.76
N GLY A 58 11.82 5.28 -15.52
CA GLY A 58 12.38 5.56 -16.83
C GLY A 58 12.00 4.58 -17.94
N GLY A 59 11.04 3.73 -17.72
CA GLY A 59 10.58 2.78 -18.72
C GLY A 59 9.57 1.80 -18.16
N ASP A 60 8.88 1.17 -19.06
CA ASP A 60 7.87 0.19 -18.76
C ASP A 60 8.51 -1.16 -18.42
N THR A 61 8.52 -1.53 -17.15
CA THR A 61 8.87 -2.90 -16.73
C THR A 61 7.69 -3.85 -16.80
N ASN A 62 6.52 -3.33 -17.06
CA ASN A 62 5.36 -4.16 -17.29
C ASN A 62 5.39 -4.63 -18.75
N PRO A 63 5.60 -5.92 -19.03
CA PRO A 63 5.62 -6.44 -20.39
C PRO A 63 4.28 -6.25 -21.12
N THR A 64 3.24 -5.82 -20.41
CA THR A 64 1.89 -5.69 -20.96
C THR A 64 1.43 -4.25 -21.17
N LYS A 65 2.11 -3.25 -20.60
CA LYS A 65 1.67 -1.85 -20.69
C LYS A 65 2.81 -0.85 -20.69
N LYS A 66 2.77 0.04 -21.65
CA LYS A 66 3.68 1.17 -21.76
C LYS A 66 3.16 2.33 -20.93
N ASP A 67 3.98 2.84 -20.03
CA ASP A 67 3.63 4.03 -19.27
C ASP A 67 3.93 5.28 -20.07
N ASP A 68 2.94 6.15 -20.19
CA ASP A 68 3.12 7.44 -20.85
C ASP A 68 3.90 8.38 -19.95
N SER A 69 4.59 9.32 -20.56
CA SER A 69 5.42 10.36 -19.90
C SER A 69 4.69 11.24 -18.87
N TRP A 70 3.39 11.09 -18.72
CA TRP A 70 2.54 11.76 -17.73
C TRP A 70 2.52 11.06 -16.36
N ASN A 71 3.15 9.91 -16.24
CA ASN A 71 3.04 9.08 -15.08
C ASN A 71 4.18 9.32 -14.10
N SER A 72 4.03 10.35 -13.33
CA SER A 72 4.77 10.56 -12.10
C SER A 72 4.16 9.83 -10.90
N ARG A 73 3.27 8.89 -11.16
CA ARG A 73 2.64 8.03 -10.15
C ARG A 73 3.35 6.69 -10.07
N GLY A 74 3.51 6.15 -8.88
CA GLY A 74 4.14 4.84 -8.69
C GLY A 74 3.21 3.65 -8.92
N TYR A 75 1.90 3.88 -9.07
CA TYR A 75 0.89 2.83 -9.19
C TYR A 75 -0.15 3.14 -10.25
N ILE A 76 -0.48 2.13 -11.04
CA ILE A 76 -1.56 2.11 -12.03
C ILE A 76 -2.40 0.86 -11.78
N TYR A 77 -3.71 1.01 -11.59
CA TYR A 77 -4.62 -0.09 -11.26
C TYR A 77 -4.59 -1.23 -12.29
N GLU A 78 -4.48 -0.89 -13.56
CA GLU A 78 -4.48 -1.85 -14.66
C GLU A 78 -3.15 -2.60 -14.83
N ASN A 79 -2.08 -2.19 -14.15
CA ASN A 79 -0.79 -2.84 -14.23
C ASN A 79 -0.74 -4.05 -13.28
N GLY A 80 -0.55 -5.22 -13.84
CA GLY A 80 -0.51 -6.48 -13.09
C GLY A 80 0.89 -6.94 -12.66
N TYR A 81 1.91 -6.07 -12.70
CA TYR A 81 3.30 -6.44 -12.39
C TYR A 81 3.91 -5.47 -11.39
N LEU A 82 4.19 -5.96 -10.19
CA LEU A 82 4.68 -5.18 -9.06
C LEU A 82 6.19 -5.30 -8.95
N THR A 83 6.88 -4.17 -8.80
CA THR A 83 8.34 -4.09 -8.67
C THR A 83 8.79 -3.73 -7.26
N GLY A 84 7.87 -3.46 -6.35
CA GLY A 84 8.17 -3.22 -4.95
C GLY A 84 7.12 -2.40 -4.22
N PHE A 85 7.49 -1.98 -3.03
CA PHE A 85 6.70 -1.08 -2.18
C PHE A 85 7.54 0.16 -1.93
N SER A 86 7.03 1.30 -2.41
CA SER A 86 7.71 2.59 -2.29
C SER A 86 7.26 3.34 -1.04
N HIS A 87 8.12 4.20 -0.54
CA HIS A 87 7.85 5.13 0.55
C HIS A 87 7.85 6.57 0.02
N LEU A 88 7.16 7.49 0.68
CA LEU A 88 7.02 8.88 0.25
C LEU A 88 6.31 9.02 -1.11
N ASN A 89 5.07 8.60 -1.17
CA ASN A 89 4.26 8.73 -2.38
C ASN A 89 3.45 10.02 -2.31
N LEU A 90 3.34 10.68 -3.46
CA LEU A 90 2.46 11.83 -3.66
C LEU A 90 1.19 11.40 -4.38
N SER A 91 0.08 12.04 -4.05
CA SER A 91 -1.17 11.93 -4.79
C SER A 91 -1.32 13.17 -5.67
N GLY A 92 -1.78 12.98 -6.89
CA GLY A 92 -1.84 14.01 -7.90
C GLY A 92 -0.64 13.98 -8.84
N VAL A 93 -0.56 14.90 -9.76
CA VAL A 93 0.59 15.03 -10.68
C VAL A 93 1.82 15.33 -9.83
N GLY A 94 2.72 14.38 -9.74
CA GLY A 94 3.89 14.42 -8.87
C GLY A 94 5.22 14.43 -9.63
N CYS A 95 6.30 14.31 -8.87
CA CYS A 95 7.62 14.13 -9.43
C CYS A 95 7.88 12.66 -9.75
N PRO A 96 8.50 12.33 -10.88
CA PRO A 96 8.83 10.94 -11.22
C PRO A 96 9.82 10.29 -10.22
N GLU A 97 10.52 11.09 -9.43
CA GLU A 97 11.38 10.60 -8.35
C GLU A 97 10.63 10.32 -7.04
N ALA A 98 9.31 10.56 -6.97
CA ALA A 98 8.53 10.15 -5.82
C ALA A 98 8.59 8.62 -5.66
N GLY A 99 8.67 8.15 -4.43
CA GLY A 99 8.84 6.72 -4.16
C GLY A 99 10.26 6.39 -3.69
N VAL A 100 10.91 7.30 -3.00
CA VAL A 100 12.19 7.07 -2.33
C VAL A 100 12.12 5.81 -1.49
N LEU A 101 13.13 4.97 -1.57
CA LEU A 101 13.22 3.65 -0.95
C LEU A 101 12.15 2.68 -1.48
N LEU A 102 12.52 1.93 -2.48
CA LEU A 102 11.71 0.84 -3.03
C LEU A 102 12.17 -0.49 -2.43
N LEU A 103 11.28 -1.18 -1.73
CA LEU A 103 11.55 -2.49 -1.13
C LEU A 103 10.75 -3.57 -1.86
N MET A 104 11.45 -4.60 -2.34
CA MET A 104 10.83 -5.79 -2.94
C MET A 104 11.28 -7.04 -2.19
N PRO A 105 10.37 -7.76 -1.52
CA PRO A 105 10.70 -9.05 -0.93
C PRO A 105 10.85 -10.09 -2.05
N THR A 106 11.94 -10.83 -2.01
CA THR A 106 12.24 -11.89 -2.97
C THR A 106 12.69 -13.17 -2.27
N ALA A 107 12.54 -14.30 -2.94
CA ALA A 107 13.05 -15.58 -2.49
C ALA A 107 13.88 -16.23 -3.60
N GLY A 108 14.89 -16.99 -3.22
CA GLY A 108 15.79 -17.69 -4.16
C GLY A 108 16.94 -16.80 -4.65
N LYS A 109 17.27 -16.89 -5.94
CA LYS A 109 18.41 -16.16 -6.51
C LYS A 109 18.11 -14.68 -6.58
N LEU A 110 19.06 -13.85 -6.07
CA LEU A 110 18.96 -12.39 -6.17
C LEU A 110 19.08 -11.96 -7.65
N MET A 111 18.16 -11.13 -8.07
CA MET A 111 18.12 -10.48 -9.38
C MET A 111 18.00 -8.98 -9.16
N LEU A 112 18.64 -8.19 -10.00
CA LEU A 112 18.71 -6.73 -9.84
C LEU A 112 17.86 -5.99 -10.86
N GLU A 113 17.56 -6.62 -11.99
CA GLU A 113 16.74 -6.01 -13.02
C GLU A 113 15.24 -6.16 -12.67
N ALA A 114 14.49 -5.09 -12.77
CA ALA A 114 13.09 -5.03 -12.38
C ALA A 114 12.23 -6.06 -13.13
N GLU A 115 12.50 -6.29 -14.41
CA GLU A 115 11.84 -7.31 -15.23
C GLU A 115 12.07 -8.73 -14.71
N LYS A 116 13.18 -8.92 -13.97
CA LYS A 116 13.55 -10.22 -13.44
C LYS A 116 13.15 -10.40 -11.97
N TYR A 117 13.22 -9.35 -11.14
CA TYR A 117 12.84 -9.48 -9.73
C TYR A 117 11.37 -9.16 -9.47
N GLY A 118 10.71 -8.42 -10.33
CA GLY A 118 9.29 -8.12 -10.15
C GLY A 118 8.41 -9.38 -10.16
N SER A 119 7.17 -9.23 -9.79
CA SER A 119 6.19 -10.31 -9.67
C SER A 119 4.81 -9.86 -10.13
N THR A 120 4.08 -10.72 -10.79
CA THR A 120 2.61 -10.60 -10.81
C THR A 120 2.08 -10.72 -9.39
N TYR A 121 0.90 -10.17 -9.15
CA TYR A 121 0.30 -10.20 -7.84
C TYR A 121 -1.20 -10.45 -7.90
N SER A 122 -1.71 -11.00 -6.82
CA SER A 122 -3.12 -11.35 -6.65
C SER A 122 -3.59 -11.01 -5.23
N ASN A 123 -4.87 -11.24 -4.95
CA ASN A 123 -5.47 -11.00 -3.62
C ASN A 123 -5.20 -9.59 -3.08
N GLU A 124 -5.17 -8.62 -3.98
CA GLU A 124 -4.96 -7.21 -3.64
C GLU A 124 -6.13 -6.65 -2.82
N GLN A 125 -5.81 -5.99 -1.74
CA GLN A 125 -6.78 -5.31 -0.89
C GLN A 125 -6.20 -4.01 -0.36
N ALA A 126 -7.02 -2.97 -0.34
CA ALA A 126 -6.68 -1.69 0.26
C ALA A 126 -7.82 -1.17 1.12
N LYS A 127 -7.46 -0.53 2.21
CA LYS A 127 -8.36 0.25 3.07
C LYS A 127 -7.56 1.38 3.72
N PRO A 128 -8.18 2.42 4.26
CA PRO A 128 -7.46 3.51 4.90
C PRO A 128 -6.37 3.01 5.86
N GLY A 129 -5.13 3.40 5.60
CA GLY A 129 -3.97 3.03 6.42
C GLY A 129 -3.45 1.61 6.26
N TYR A 130 -3.96 0.83 5.31
CA TYR A 130 -3.53 -0.56 5.10
C TYR A 130 -3.63 -0.96 3.63
N TYR A 131 -2.62 -1.69 3.18
CA TYR A 131 -2.63 -2.34 1.88
C TYR A 131 -2.01 -3.74 1.98
N GLN A 132 -2.51 -4.69 1.19
CA GLN A 132 -1.92 -6.01 1.02
C GLN A 132 -1.98 -6.49 -0.42
N ALA A 133 -1.02 -7.34 -0.79
CA ALA A 133 -1.04 -8.13 -2.02
C ALA A 133 -0.29 -9.46 -1.82
N PHE A 134 -0.58 -10.44 -2.68
CA PHE A 134 0.14 -11.71 -2.74
C PHE A 134 1.04 -11.72 -3.97
N LEU A 135 2.34 -11.84 -3.77
CA LEU A 135 3.34 -11.88 -4.83
C LEU A 135 3.42 -13.29 -5.41
N ASP A 136 2.85 -13.49 -6.58
CA ASP A 136 2.62 -14.83 -7.15
C ASP A 136 3.92 -15.59 -7.44
N LYS A 137 4.95 -14.88 -7.91
CA LYS A 137 6.25 -15.47 -8.22
C LYS A 137 6.96 -16.05 -7.01
N TYR A 138 6.88 -15.36 -5.89
CA TYR A 138 7.62 -15.70 -4.67
C TYR A 138 6.79 -16.39 -3.62
N LYS A 139 5.45 -16.45 -3.82
CA LYS A 139 4.48 -16.95 -2.83
C LYS A 139 4.52 -16.18 -1.51
N ILE A 140 4.79 -14.90 -1.58
CA ILE A 140 4.93 -14.00 -0.43
C ILE A 140 3.67 -13.17 -0.27
N LYS A 141 3.07 -13.19 0.90
CA LYS A 141 2.05 -12.21 1.29
C LYS A 141 2.76 -10.94 1.78
N ALA A 142 2.51 -9.82 1.13
CA ALA A 142 3.00 -8.52 1.53
C ALA A 142 1.87 -7.70 2.14
N GLU A 143 2.10 -7.12 3.31
CA GLU A 143 1.18 -6.24 4.02
C GLU A 143 1.91 -4.99 4.45
N VAL A 144 1.33 -3.83 4.22
CA VAL A 144 1.96 -2.55 4.55
C VAL A 144 0.99 -1.63 5.28
N THR A 145 1.54 -0.84 6.19
CA THR A 145 0.85 0.21 6.93
C THR A 145 1.78 1.37 7.21
N SER A 146 1.27 2.48 7.67
CA SER A 146 2.09 3.62 8.03
C SER A 146 1.59 4.33 9.28
N THR A 147 2.51 5.02 9.94
CA THR A 147 2.24 6.03 10.95
C THR A 147 2.53 7.42 10.38
N LEU A 148 2.54 8.43 11.22
CA LEU A 148 2.86 9.81 10.79
C LEU A 148 4.21 9.93 10.08
N ARG A 149 5.22 9.14 10.46
CA ARG A 149 6.59 9.24 9.96
C ARG A 149 7.27 7.92 9.64
N THR A 150 6.60 6.79 9.85
CA THR A 150 7.21 5.47 9.68
C THR A 150 6.32 4.59 8.82
N GLY A 151 6.88 3.99 7.79
CA GLY A 151 6.28 2.90 7.05
C GLY A 151 6.63 1.56 7.70
N LEU A 152 5.67 0.64 7.74
CA LEU A 152 5.85 -0.73 8.23
C LEU A 152 5.42 -1.70 7.15
N SER A 153 6.27 -2.69 6.91
CA SER A 153 6.00 -3.78 5.98
C SER A 153 6.14 -5.12 6.68
N ARG A 154 5.18 -6.02 6.43
CA ARG A 154 5.24 -7.42 6.87
C ARG A 154 5.21 -8.32 5.64
N PHE A 155 6.22 -9.18 5.53
CA PHE A 155 6.32 -10.17 4.47
C PHE A 155 6.23 -11.57 5.07
N THR A 156 5.25 -12.35 4.62
CA THR A 156 5.05 -13.75 5.04
C THR A 156 5.40 -14.65 3.87
N PHE A 157 6.39 -15.50 4.09
CA PHE A 157 6.94 -16.46 3.15
C PHE A 157 6.26 -17.82 3.26
#